data_800737aeb023c6811dc6486613a1feb8
#
_entry.id   800737aeb023c6811dc6486613a1feb8
#
_cell.length_a   1.000
_cell.length_b   1.000
_cell.length_c   1.000
_cell.angle_alpha   90.00
_cell.angle_beta   90.00
_cell.angle_gamma   90.00
#
_symmetry.space_group_name_H-M   'P 1'
#
loop_
_entity.id
_entity.type
_entity.pdbx_description
1 polymer ?
#
loop_
_entity_poly.entity_id
_entity_poly.type
_entity_poly.pdbx_seq_one_letter_code
_entity_poly.pdbx_strand_id
1 'polypeptide(L)'
;CIIQPKVTAEYDDGSIKYLFVDFMADLPANKSAKAVLTTTKQELANLIADGQSECAKQDGTVSVTPVNNGFLIKCGSLEYEVANNSSSIFRQLNDYRKVYTDKNFEGPYLKDKDGNAYKLKIGEWKVVEAGPVTASVEAECSNIAVGNIENKNIKAVIKVTGYAGKPWVNITYRIINTSDDELKIKSLVFYIKKSEDSVITEQLKPLKIAAGNDSTGCGDIRTDNSHNDGP
;
A
#
# COMPACT_ATOMS: atom_id res chain seq x y z
N CYS A 1 4.31 15.08 -18.22
CA CYS A 1 3.97 14.25 -17.06
C CYS A 1 3.22 13.02 -17.49
N ILE A 2 3.54 11.88 -16.90
CA ILE A 2 2.67 10.71 -17.00
C ILE A 2 1.58 10.92 -15.96
N ILE A 3 0.34 10.85 -16.40
CA ILE A 3 -0.84 10.96 -15.54
C ILE A 3 -1.64 9.66 -15.61
N GLN A 4 -2.32 9.36 -14.52
CA GLN A 4 -3.22 8.22 -14.42
C GLN A 4 -4.61 8.72 -14.01
N PRO A 5 -5.52 8.90 -14.97
CA PRO A 5 -6.89 9.29 -14.68
C PRO A 5 -7.70 8.08 -14.21
N LYS A 6 -8.60 8.30 -13.24
CA LYS A 6 -9.56 7.33 -12.76
C LYS A 6 -10.91 7.99 -12.56
N VAL A 7 -11.89 7.59 -13.36
CA VAL A 7 -13.27 8.01 -13.15
C VAL A 7 -13.82 7.32 -11.91
N THR A 8 -14.31 8.09 -10.94
CA THR A 8 -14.86 7.56 -9.69
C THR A 8 -16.37 7.71 -9.58
N ALA A 9 -16.96 8.57 -10.38
CA ALA A 9 -18.40 8.65 -10.56
C ALA A 9 -18.75 9.27 -11.92
N GLU A 10 -19.89 8.85 -12.45
CA GLU A 10 -20.48 9.36 -13.68
C GLU A 10 -21.89 9.89 -13.42
N TYR A 11 -22.38 10.76 -14.28
CA TYR A 11 -23.78 11.13 -14.36
C TYR A 11 -24.56 10.11 -15.17
N ASP A 12 -25.89 10.16 -15.11
CA ASP A 12 -26.78 9.22 -15.83
C ASP A 12 -26.62 9.28 -17.36
N ASP A 13 -26.11 10.38 -17.91
CA ASP A 13 -25.80 10.57 -19.33
C ASP A 13 -24.42 10.02 -19.73
N GLY A 14 -23.67 9.43 -18.79
CA GLY A 14 -22.32 8.88 -19.00
C GLY A 14 -21.21 9.93 -18.95
N SER A 15 -21.52 11.19 -18.67
CA SER A 15 -20.51 12.22 -18.45
C SER A 15 -19.81 12.05 -17.09
N ILE A 16 -18.53 12.43 -17.03
CA ILE A 16 -17.72 12.27 -15.81
C ILE A 16 -18.18 13.24 -14.74
N LYS A 17 -18.57 12.71 -13.58
CA LYS A 17 -18.91 13.51 -12.39
C LYS A 17 -17.69 13.78 -11.52
N TYR A 18 -16.89 12.74 -11.24
CA TYR A 18 -15.66 12.84 -10.47
C TYR A 18 -14.52 12.12 -11.16
N LEU A 19 -13.39 12.80 -11.29
CA LEU A 19 -12.15 12.31 -11.87
C LEU A 19 -11.04 12.44 -10.85
N PHE A 20 -10.44 11.31 -10.48
CA PHE A 20 -9.14 11.29 -9.80
C PHE A 20 -8.03 11.33 -10.84
N VAL A 21 -6.98 12.10 -10.55
CA VAL A 21 -5.80 12.16 -11.40
C VAL A 21 -4.56 11.99 -10.54
N ASP A 22 -3.89 10.85 -10.68
CA ASP A 22 -2.60 10.62 -10.08
C ASP A 22 -1.49 11.11 -11.02
N PHE A 23 -0.49 11.77 -10.47
CA PHE A 23 0.69 12.21 -11.19
C PHE A 23 1.90 12.28 -10.28
N MET A 24 3.08 12.24 -10.87
CA MET A 24 4.35 12.42 -10.14
C MET A 24 4.85 13.84 -10.33
N ALA A 25 5.26 14.47 -9.24
CA ALA A 25 5.87 15.80 -9.26
C ALA A 25 7.10 15.81 -8.35
N ASP A 26 8.19 16.41 -8.84
CA ASP A 26 9.37 16.69 -8.02
C ASP A 26 9.21 18.06 -7.38
N LEU A 27 9.17 18.06 -6.05
CA LEU A 27 9.07 19.28 -5.25
C LEU A 27 10.41 19.53 -4.56
N PRO A 28 11.21 20.51 -5.03
CA PRO A 28 12.41 20.90 -4.33
C PRO A 28 12.10 21.41 -2.91
N ALA A 29 13.00 21.15 -1.98
CA ALA A 29 12.84 21.60 -0.61
C ALA A 29 12.55 23.11 -0.53
N ASN A 30 11.58 23.50 0.28
CA ASN A 30 11.17 24.89 0.50
C ASN A 30 10.65 25.64 -0.75
N LYS A 31 10.17 24.91 -1.76
CA LYS A 31 9.53 25.49 -2.95
C LYS A 31 8.11 25.00 -3.06
N SER A 32 7.27 25.79 -3.74
CA SER A 32 5.93 25.40 -4.17
C SER A 32 5.90 25.11 -5.66
N ALA A 33 5.07 24.16 -6.06
CA ALA A 33 4.78 23.91 -7.47
C ALA A 33 3.27 24.13 -7.71
N LYS A 34 2.94 24.63 -8.89
CA LYS A 34 1.57 24.79 -9.36
C LYS A 34 1.30 23.70 -10.40
N ALA A 35 0.31 22.86 -10.16
CA ALA A 35 -0.20 21.94 -11.15
C ALA A 35 -1.40 22.57 -11.87
N VAL A 36 -1.42 22.49 -13.19
CA VAL A 36 -2.52 22.94 -14.02
C VAL A 36 -3.03 21.77 -14.84
N LEU A 37 -4.31 21.46 -14.70
CA LEU A 37 -4.99 20.50 -15.56
C LEU A 37 -5.49 21.24 -16.81
N THR A 38 -5.06 20.79 -17.98
CA THR A 38 -5.54 21.32 -19.27
C THR A 38 -6.25 20.23 -20.04
N THR A 39 -7.36 20.58 -20.65
CA THR A 39 -8.20 19.65 -21.42
C THR A 39 -7.99 19.77 -22.93
N THR A 40 -7.24 20.76 -23.37
CA THR A 40 -7.01 21.01 -24.80
C THR A 40 -5.52 20.98 -25.15
N LYS A 41 -5.22 20.52 -26.39
CA LYS A 41 -3.83 20.53 -26.90
C LYS A 41 -3.28 21.95 -27.04
N GLN A 42 -4.14 22.94 -27.33
CA GLN A 42 -3.74 24.34 -27.50
C GLN A 42 -3.30 24.95 -26.16
N GLU A 43 -4.06 24.70 -25.07
CA GLU A 43 -3.67 25.17 -23.73
C GLU A 43 -2.36 24.54 -23.29
N LEU A 44 -2.15 23.22 -23.56
CA LEU A 44 -0.90 22.57 -23.28
C LEU A 44 0.28 23.19 -24.04
N ALA A 45 0.09 23.49 -25.35
CA ALA A 45 1.11 24.13 -26.16
C ALA A 45 1.48 25.52 -25.63
N ASN A 46 0.49 26.29 -25.17
CA ASN A 46 0.71 27.62 -24.60
C ASN A 46 1.49 27.53 -23.28
N LEU A 47 1.15 26.57 -22.39
CA LEU A 47 1.86 26.37 -21.13
C LEU A 47 3.31 25.94 -21.35
N ILE A 48 3.59 25.13 -22.37
CA ILE A 48 4.94 24.74 -22.76
C ILE A 48 5.72 25.94 -23.29
N ALA A 49 5.12 26.74 -24.15
CA ALA A 49 5.75 27.92 -24.72
C ALA A 49 6.11 28.97 -23.67
N ASP A 50 5.29 29.07 -22.61
CA ASP A 50 5.51 29.99 -21.47
C ASP A 50 6.55 29.45 -20.46
N GLY A 51 7.17 28.31 -20.71
CA GLY A 51 8.12 27.68 -19.81
C GLY A 51 7.50 27.21 -18.47
N GLN A 52 6.18 27.12 -18.40
CA GLN A 52 5.45 26.76 -17.19
C GLN A 52 5.23 25.24 -17.04
N SER A 53 5.63 24.47 -18.04
CA SER A 53 5.45 23.01 -18.08
C SER A 53 6.78 22.28 -18.00
N GLU A 54 7.34 22.17 -16.81
CA GLU A 54 8.35 21.16 -16.52
C GLU A 54 7.66 19.94 -15.89
N CYS A 55 7.58 18.87 -16.66
CA CYS A 55 7.20 17.58 -16.11
C CYS A 55 8.42 16.93 -15.47
N ALA A 56 8.28 16.48 -14.23
CA ALA A 56 9.27 15.60 -13.60
C ALA A 56 9.61 14.46 -14.58
N LYS A 57 10.89 14.24 -14.83
CA LYS A 57 11.32 13.04 -15.54
C LYS A 57 10.97 11.85 -14.67
N GLN A 58 10.00 11.09 -15.10
CA GLN A 58 9.60 9.88 -14.39
C GLN A 58 10.53 8.75 -14.81
N ASP A 59 11.33 8.25 -13.87
CA ASP A 59 12.16 7.08 -14.06
C ASP A 59 11.29 5.82 -13.98
N GLY A 60 10.68 5.48 -15.11
CA GLY A 60 9.92 4.25 -15.28
C GLY A 60 8.40 4.40 -15.06
N THR A 61 7.74 3.31 -15.31
CA THR A 61 6.29 3.12 -15.10
C THR A 61 6.09 1.99 -14.10
N VAL A 62 4.94 1.98 -13.44
CA VAL A 62 4.54 0.81 -12.67
C VAL A 62 3.72 -0.13 -13.56
N SER A 63 3.89 -1.42 -13.38
CA SER A 63 3.12 -2.44 -14.10
C SER A 63 2.67 -3.57 -13.19
N VAL A 64 1.52 -4.16 -13.51
CA VAL A 64 0.99 -5.37 -12.88
C VAL A 64 0.91 -6.45 -13.93
N THR A 65 1.51 -7.59 -13.68
CA THR A 65 1.49 -8.74 -14.58
C THR A 65 0.95 -9.96 -13.83
N PRO A 66 -0.08 -10.66 -14.35
CA PRO A 66 -0.48 -11.94 -13.80
C PRO A 66 0.66 -12.94 -13.86
N VAL A 67 0.87 -13.67 -12.77
CA VAL A 67 1.82 -14.78 -12.68
C VAL A 67 1.09 -16.02 -12.15
N ASN A 68 1.79 -17.16 -12.13
CA ASN A 68 1.21 -18.36 -11.57
C ASN A 68 0.81 -18.12 -10.10
N ASN A 69 -0.49 -18.16 -9.83
CA ASN A 69 -1.08 -18.00 -8.50
C ASN A 69 -0.92 -16.60 -7.88
N GLY A 70 -1.01 -15.52 -8.67
CA GLY A 70 -0.95 -14.16 -8.11
C GLY A 70 -0.55 -13.08 -9.12
N PHE A 71 0.15 -12.07 -8.65
CA PHE A 71 0.58 -10.92 -9.45
C PHE A 71 2.02 -10.53 -9.15
N LEU A 72 2.75 -10.16 -10.19
CA LEU A 72 4.05 -9.49 -10.13
C LEU A 72 3.84 -8.00 -10.39
N ILE A 73 4.32 -7.17 -9.50
CA ILE A 73 4.28 -5.71 -9.61
C ILE A 73 5.70 -5.18 -9.73
N LYS A 74 5.95 -4.35 -10.75
CA LYS A 74 7.24 -3.71 -11.00
C LYS A 74 7.12 -2.20 -10.89
N CYS A 75 7.94 -1.59 -10.05
CA CYS A 75 7.93 -0.16 -9.72
C CYS A 75 9.30 0.51 -10.02
N GLY A 76 9.91 0.20 -11.14
CA GLY A 76 11.28 0.60 -11.43
C GLY A 76 12.29 -0.37 -10.80
N SER A 77 13.05 0.08 -9.80
CA SER A 77 14.03 -0.77 -9.11
C SER A 77 13.43 -1.75 -8.11
N LEU A 78 12.19 -1.53 -7.71
CA LEU A 78 11.47 -2.41 -6.78
C LEU A 78 10.52 -3.32 -7.55
N GLU A 79 10.62 -4.62 -7.30
CA GLU A 79 9.70 -5.63 -7.80
C GLU A 79 9.15 -6.44 -6.63
N TYR A 80 7.87 -6.75 -6.64
CA TYR A 80 7.30 -7.65 -5.64
C TYR A 80 6.21 -8.54 -6.22
N GLU A 81 6.13 -9.74 -5.68
CA GLU A 81 5.15 -10.75 -6.05
C GLU A 81 4.23 -11.03 -4.87
N VAL A 82 2.93 -11.01 -5.13
CA VAL A 82 1.89 -11.44 -4.20
C VAL A 82 1.29 -12.77 -4.67
N ALA A 83 0.96 -13.65 -3.73
CA ALA A 83 0.41 -14.97 -4.04
C ALA A 83 -0.96 -15.17 -3.40
N ASN A 84 -1.88 -15.77 -4.15
CA ASN A 84 -3.20 -16.15 -3.64
C ASN A 84 -3.09 -17.24 -2.58
N ASN A 85 -4.04 -17.22 -1.65
CA ASN A 85 -4.17 -18.21 -0.57
C ASN A 85 -2.90 -18.35 0.30
N SER A 86 -2.19 -17.25 0.49
CA SER A 86 -0.93 -17.15 1.24
C SER A 86 -1.16 -16.71 2.69
N SER A 87 -0.19 -17.00 3.55
CA SER A 87 -0.08 -16.43 4.90
C SER A 87 0.95 -15.30 4.99
N SER A 88 1.57 -14.96 3.87
CA SER A 88 2.53 -13.86 3.75
C SER A 88 2.03 -12.85 2.73
N ILE A 89 2.22 -11.55 2.99
CA ILE A 89 1.83 -10.49 2.06
C ILE A 89 2.62 -10.59 0.76
N PHE A 90 3.93 -10.81 0.88
CA PHE A 90 4.80 -10.96 -0.28
C PHE A 90 5.28 -12.40 -0.39
N ARG A 91 5.17 -12.97 -1.57
CA ARG A 91 5.88 -14.19 -1.94
C ARG A 91 7.36 -13.90 -2.16
N GLN A 92 7.64 -12.78 -2.82
CA GLN A 92 8.97 -12.27 -3.06
C GLN A 92 8.94 -10.75 -3.15
N LEU A 93 9.99 -10.12 -2.64
CA LEU A 93 10.25 -8.69 -2.83
C LEU A 93 11.73 -8.55 -3.21
N ASN A 94 11.99 -7.88 -4.31
CA ASN A 94 13.31 -7.62 -4.85
C ASN A 94 13.54 -6.11 -4.90
N ASP A 95 14.46 -5.65 -4.12
CA ASP A 95 14.97 -4.30 -4.15
C ASP A 95 16.37 -4.38 -4.77
N TYR A 96 16.58 -4.22 -6.00
CA TYR A 96 17.80 -4.37 -6.79
C TYR A 96 19.10 -4.82 -6.04
N ARG A 97 19.15 -4.67 -4.71
CA ARG A 97 20.27 -5.06 -3.83
C ARG A 97 20.05 -6.40 -3.16
N LYS A 98 18.79 -6.73 -2.88
CA LYS A 98 18.45 -7.90 -2.09
C LYS A 98 17.09 -8.48 -2.46
N VAL A 99 17.02 -9.79 -2.38
CA VAL A 99 15.79 -10.55 -2.55
C VAL A 99 15.30 -11.00 -1.18
N TYR A 100 14.06 -10.67 -0.86
CA TYR A 100 13.33 -11.16 0.29
C TYR A 100 12.28 -12.15 -0.18
N THR A 101 12.07 -13.20 0.57
CA THR A 101 11.07 -14.24 0.27
C THR A 101 9.94 -14.20 1.30
N ASP A 102 8.92 -15.03 1.13
CA ASP A 102 7.84 -15.21 2.09
C ASP A 102 8.31 -15.52 3.52
N LYS A 103 9.49 -16.14 3.66
CA LYS A 103 10.10 -16.43 4.97
C LYS A 103 10.55 -15.19 5.74
N ASN A 104 10.75 -14.08 5.03
CA ASN A 104 11.16 -12.81 5.63
C ASN A 104 9.97 -12.00 6.16
N PHE A 105 8.75 -12.35 5.77
CA PHE A 105 7.54 -11.60 6.13
C PHE A 105 6.60 -12.45 6.98
N GLU A 106 6.32 -12.03 8.19
CA GLU A 106 5.38 -12.69 9.08
C GLU A 106 4.28 -11.74 9.56
N GLY A 107 3.06 -12.19 9.51
CA GLY A 107 1.90 -11.41 9.92
C GLY A 107 1.16 -10.80 8.72
N PRO A 108 0.23 -9.87 9.01
CA PRO A 108 -0.14 -9.36 10.32
C PRO A 108 -0.67 -10.42 11.29
N TYR A 109 -0.29 -10.27 12.57
CA TYR A 109 -0.89 -11.00 13.68
C TYR A 109 -1.78 -10.05 14.47
N LEU A 110 -3.06 -10.37 14.57
CA LEU A 110 -4.02 -9.66 15.40
C LEU A 110 -4.10 -10.33 16.76
N LYS A 111 -4.10 -9.54 17.83
CA LYS A 111 -4.36 -10.02 19.19
C LYS A 111 -5.50 -9.23 19.80
N ASP A 112 -6.54 -9.90 20.28
CA ASP A 112 -7.66 -9.26 20.96
C ASP A 112 -7.35 -8.95 22.44
N LYS A 113 -8.30 -8.30 23.11
CA LYS A 113 -8.18 -7.94 24.54
C LYS A 113 -7.97 -9.15 25.46
N ASP A 114 -8.54 -10.28 25.10
CA ASP A 114 -8.53 -11.51 25.89
C ASP A 114 -7.23 -12.33 25.65
N GLY A 115 -6.39 -11.85 24.74
CA GLY A 115 -5.10 -12.46 24.43
C GLY A 115 -5.16 -13.50 23.32
N ASN A 116 -6.32 -13.72 22.69
CA ASN A 116 -6.43 -14.61 21.54
C ASN A 116 -5.65 -14.04 20.37
N ALA A 117 -4.80 -14.86 19.77
CA ALA A 117 -4.00 -14.47 18.62
C ALA A 117 -4.57 -15.06 17.34
N TYR A 118 -4.65 -14.22 16.32
CA TYR A 118 -5.16 -14.59 15.01
C TYR A 118 -4.07 -14.34 13.95
N LYS A 119 -3.88 -15.32 13.10
CA LYS A 119 -2.98 -15.22 11.94
C LYS A 119 -3.77 -14.87 10.70
N LEU A 120 -3.22 -13.98 9.89
CA LEU A 120 -3.80 -13.63 8.60
C LEU A 120 -3.70 -14.81 7.63
N LYS A 121 -4.80 -15.07 6.91
CA LYS A 121 -4.82 -15.89 5.71
C LYS A 121 -5.36 -15.03 4.58
N ILE A 122 -4.51 -14.72 3.63
CA ILE A 122 -4.84 -13.91 2.45
C ILE A 122 -5.61 -14.81 1.48
N GLY A 123 -6.70 -14.28 0.93
CA GLY A 123 -7.48 -14.95 -0.10
C GLY A 123 -6.91 -14.73 -1.51
N GLU A 124 -7.78 -14.44 -2.46
CA GLU A 124 -7.39 -14.15 -3.84
C GLU A 124 -7.14 -12.66 -4.02
N TRP A 125 -6.01 -12.35 -4.64
CA TRP A 125 -5.68 -10.97 -5.01
C TRP A 125 -6.46 -10.54 -6.25
N LYS A 126 -6.87 -9.27 -6.25
CA LYS A 126 -7.52 -8.60 -7.38
C LYS A 126 -6.77 -7.32 -7.71
N VAL A 127 -6.63 -7.03 -8.99
CA VAL A 127 -6.06 -5.74 -9.43
C VAL A 127 -7.13 -4.66 -9.24
N VAL A 128 -6.78 -3.62 -8.48
CA VAL A 128 -7.63 -2.44 -8.24
C VAL A 128 -7.22 -1.31 -9.15
N GLU A 129 -5.92 -1.15 -9.36
CA GLU A 129 -5.33 -0.14 -10.22
C GLU A 129 -4.15 -0.73 -10.98
N ALA A 130 -4.04 -0.43 -12.27
CA ALA A 130 -2.96 -0.89 -13.12
C ALA A 130 -2.59 0.24 -14.10
N GLY A 131 -2.13 1.32 -13.56
CA GLY A 131 -1.77 2.48 -14.36
C GLY A 131 -0.29 2.75 -14.36
N PRO A 132 0.18 3.71 -15.17
CA PRO A 132 1.61 3.97 -15.28
C PRO A 132 2.20 4.66 -14.04
N VAL A 133 1.38 5.31 -13.21
CA VAL A 133 1.83 6.06 -12.01
C VAL A 133 1.71 5.23 -10.76
N THR A 134 0.57 4.57 -10.57
CA THR A 134 0.28 3.71 -9.41
C THR A 134 -0.29 2.38 -9.86
N ALA A 135 0.04 1.33 -9.13
CA ALA A 135 -0.59 0.02 -9.28
C ALA A 135 -0.94 -0.53 -7.91
N SER A 136 -2.15 -1.04 -7.77
CA SER A 136 -2.66 -1.58 -6.52
C SER A 136 -3.29 -2.95 -6.74
N VAL A 137 -2.99 -3.83 -5.80
CA VAL A 137 -3.66 -5.13 -5.67
C VAL A 137 -4.30 -5.23 -4.28
N GLU A 138 -5.46 -5.83 -4.20
CA GLU A 138 -6.23 -5.98 -2.97
C GLU A 138 -6.70 -7.42 -2.79
N ALA A 139 -6.72 -7.90 -1.55
CA ALA A 139 -7.25 -9.21 -1.21
C ALA A 139 -8.10 -9.15 0.06
N GLU A 140 -9.20 -9.89 0.07
CA GLU A 140 -9.91 -10.20 1.30
C GLU A 140 -9.12 -11.25 2.09
N CYS A 141 -9.16 -11.13 3.40
CA CYS A 141 -8.38 -11.94 4.30
C CYS A 141 -9.24 -12.49 5.44
N SER A 142 -8.97 -13.72 5.82
CA SER A 142 -9.52 -14.34 7.02
C SER A 142 -8.53 -14.25 8.18
N ASN A 143 -9.06 -14.19 9.39
CA ASN A 143 -8.27 -14.25 10.62
C ASN A 143 -8.42 -15.63 11.26
N ILE A 144 -7.34 -16.38 11.28
CA ILE A 144 -7.30 -17.76 11.73
C ILE A 144 -6.71 -17.83 13.14
N ALA A 145 -7.49 -18.34 14.10
CA ALA A 145 -7.05 -18.60 15.47
C ALA A 145 -6.14 -19.84 15.55
N VAL A 146 -5.54 -20.04 16.72
CA VAL A 146 -4.84 -21.28 17.05
C VAL A 146 -5.77 -22.48 16.85
N GLY A 147 -5.28 -23.54 16.20
CA GLY A 147 -6.10 -24.70 15.84
C GLY A 147 -6.81 -24.60 14.48
N ASN A 148 -6.44 -23.63 13.65
CA ASN A 148 -7.01 -23.39 12.31
C ASN A 148 -8.51 -23.03 12.31
N ILE A 149 -9.01 -22.46 13.41
CA ILE A 149 -10.38 -22.00 13.50
C ILE A 149 -10.47 -20.56 12.97
N GLU A 150 -11.28 -20.35 11.94
CA GLU A 150 -11.53 -19.02 11.41
C GLU A 150 -12.41 -18.20 12.36
N ASN A 151 -11.97 -16.98 12.67
CA ASN A 151 -12.83 -16.02 13.35
C ASN A 151 -13.70 -15.29 12.32
N LYS A 152 -14.95 -15.69 12.23
CA LYS A 152 -15.93 -15.12 11.26
C LYS A 152 -16.34 -13.68 11.60
N ASN A 153 -16.12 -13.23 12.82
CA ASN A 153 -16.49 -11.90 13.28
C ASN A 153 -15.43 -10.84 12.93
N ILE A 154 -14.27 -11.27 12.46
CA ILE A 154 -13.19 -10.38 12.07
C ILE A 154 -12.79 -10.68 10.63
N LYS A 155 -13.18 -9.80 9.73
CA LYS A 155 -12.66 -9.79 8.35
C LYS A 155 -11.56 -8.77 8.22
N ALA A 156 -10.71 -8.95 7.24
CA ALA A 156 -9.69 -7.97 6.90
C ALA A 156 -9.58 -7.82 5.38
N VAL A 157 -9.12 -6.66 4.96
CA VAL A 157 -8.76 -6.38 3.58
C VAL A 157 -7.35 -5.82 3.59
N ILE A 158 -6.50 -6.39 2.75
CA ILE A 158 -5.15 -5.89 2.54
C ILE A 158 -5.03 -5.32 1.13
N LYS A 159 -4.50 -4.10 1.02
CA LYS A 159 -4.19 -3.45 -0.26
C LYS A 159 -2.71 -3.13 -0.29
N VAL A 160 -2.04 -3.48 -1.37
CA VAL A 160 -0.63 -3.14 -1.61
C VAL A 160 -0.57 -2.24 -2.83
N THR A 161 0.02 -1.06 -2.67
CA THR A 161 0.15 -0.06 -3.73
C THR A 161 1.63 0.23 -3.99
N GLY A 162 2.03 0.06 -5.23
CA GLY A 162 3.33 0.44 -5.75
C GLY A 162 3.24 1.72 -6.56
N TYR A 163 4.35 2.46 -6.62
CA TYR A 163 4.44 3.76 -7.28
C TYR A 163 5.61 3.77 -8.27
N ALA A 164 5.40 4.35 -9.42
CA ALA A 164 6.39 4.40 -10.49
C ALA A 164 7.71 5.02 -10.01
N GLY A 165 8.83 4.31 -10.24
CA GLY A 165 10.17 4.76 -9.87
C GLY A 165 10.45 4.88 -8.37
N LYS A 166 9.56 4.42 -7.48
CA LYS A 166 9.76 4.50 -6.03
C LYS A 166 10.21 3.15 -5.46
N PRO A 167 11.21 3.14 -4.55
CA PRO A 167 11.73 1.93 -3.92
C PRO A 167 10.96 1.51 -2.67
N TRP A 168 9.69 1.87 -2.57
CA TRP A 168 8.83 1.57 -1.43
C TRP A 168 7.40 1.24 -1.88
N VAL A 169 6.66 0.56 -1.02
CA VAL A 169 5.26 0.22 -1.22
C VAL A 169 4.43 0.74 -0.06
N ASN A 170 3.17 1.04 -0.33
CA ASN A 170 2.18 1.33 0.70
C ASN A 170 1.36 0.06 0.95
N ILE A 171 1.27 -0.36 2.21
CA ILE A 171 0.43 -1.48 2.64
C ILE A 171 -0.68 -0.93 3.51
N THR A 172 -1.90 -1.03 3.03
CA THR A 172 -3.09 -0.70 3.81
C THR A 172 -3.70 -1.99 4.33
N TYR A 173 -3.87 -2.09 5.65
CA TYR A 173 -4.54 -3.19 6.29
C TYR A 173 -5.79 -2.68 7.01
N ARG A 174 -6.95 -3.08 6.52
CA ARG A 174 -8.27 -2.67 7.05
C ARG A 174 -8.89 -3.85 7.77
N ILE A 175 -9.18 -3.68 9.05
CA ILE A 175 -9.90 -4.64 9.88
C ILE A 175 -11.37 -4.26 9.88
N ILE A 176 -12.24 -5.25 9.69
CA ILE A 176 -13.69 -5.09 9.63
C ILE A 176 -14.29 -5.97 10.71
N ASN A 177 -14.93 -5.34 11.70
CA ASN A 177 -15.76 -6.05 12.66
C ASN A 177 -17.11 -6.36 12.00
N THR A 178 -17.46 -7.63 11.92
CA THR A 178 -18.72 -8.10 11.33
C THR A 178 -19.69 -8.64 12.37
N SER A 179 -19.36 -8.48 13.67
CA SER A 179 -20.26 -8.80 14.78
C SER A 179 -20.93 -7.56 15.33
N ASP A 180 -22.03 -7.75 16.05
CA ASP A 180 -22.71 -6.67 16.79
C ASP A 180 -21.93 -6.26 18.06
N ASP A 181 -20.97 -7.06 18.49
CA ASP A 181 -20.15 -6.81 19.66
C ASP A 181 -18.94 -5.91 19.33
N GLU A 182 -18.50 -5.14 20.33
CA GLU A 182 -17.31 -4.30 20.21
C GLU A 182 -16.04 -5.17 20.08
N LEU A 183 -15.29 -4.96 19.01
CA LEU A 183 -13.98 -5.58 18.80
C LEU A 183 -12.89 -4.76 19.51
N LYS A 184 -12.31 -5.31 20.58
CA LYS A 184 -11.19 -4.69 21.29
C LYS A 184 -9.88 -5.34 20.86
N ILE A 185 -9.09 -4.59 20.10
CA ILE A 185 -7.77 -5.02 19.60
C ILE A 185 -6.70 -4.59 20.59
N LYS A 186 -5.90 -5.53 21.06
CA LYS A 186 -4.74 -5.29 21.93
C LYS A 186 -3.49 -4.94 21.13
N SER A 187 -3.25 -5.66 20.03
CA SER A 187 -2.10 -5.41 19.16
C SER A 187 -2.33 -5.91 17.75
N LEU A 188 -1.70 -5.21 16.80
CA LEU A 188 -1.49 -5.64 15.44
C LEU A 188 0.01 -5.63 15.18
N VAL A 189 0.58 -6.75 14.76
CA VAL A 189 2.03 -6.89 14.63
C VAL A 189 2.38 -7.49 13.28
N PHE A 190 3.31 -6.85 12.62
CA PHE A 190 3.89 -7.29 11.36
C PHE A 190 5.41 -7.38 11.54
N TYR A 191 6.00 -8.53 11.19
CA TYR A 191 7.44 -8.74 11.31
C TYR A 191 8.09 -8.80 9.94
N ILE A 192 9.19 -8.07 9.79
CA ILE A 192 10.10 -8.20 8.67
C ILE A 192 11.41 -8.76 9.23
N LYS A 193 11.70 -10.02 8.88
CA LYS A 193 12.94 -10.67 9.28
C LYS A 193 14.04 -10.28 8.31
N LYS A 194 15.11 -9.74 8.83
CA LYS A 194 16.34 -9.57 8.08
C LYS A 194 16.91 -10.95 7.73
N SER A 195 17.51 -11.13 6.57
CA SER A 195 18.09 -12.43 6.20
C SER A 195 19.16 -12.88 7.22
N GLU A 196 19.37 -14.18 7.32
CA GLU A 196 20.17 -14.86 8.36
C GLU A 196 21.61 -14.34 8.56
N ASP A 197 22.16 -13.58 7.61
CA ASP A 197 23.51 -13.02 7.68
C ASP A 197 23.64 -11.69 8.46
N SER A 198 22.60 -11.20 9.09
CA SER A 198 22.67 -9.98 9.88
C SER A 198 21.78 -10.04 11.11
N VAL A 199 22.42 -10.32 12.24
CA VAL A 199 21.84 -10.22 13.58
C VAL A 199 21.64 -8.72 13.90
N ILE A 200 20.52 -8.15 13.48
CA ILE A 200 19.97 -6.94 14.06
C ILE A 200 18.51 -7.23 14.31
N THR A 201 18.20 -7.55 15.54
CA THR A 201 16.84 -7.62 16.07
C THR A 201 16.38 -6.20 16.35
N GLU A 202 15.98 -5.45 15.35
CA GLU A 202 15.13 -4.30 15.61
C GLU A 202 13.74 -4.85 15.95
N GLN A 203 13.44 -4.90 17.22
CA GLN A 203 12.08 -5.04 17.69
C GLN A 203 11.36 -3.76 17.28
N LEU A 204 10.51 -3.85 16.27
CA LEU A 204 9.52 -2.81 16.00
C LEU A 204 8.75 -2.62 17.31
N LYS A 205 8.85 -1.44 17.91
CA LYS A 205 8.05 -1.11 19.09
C LYS A 205 6.59 -1.33 18.75
N PRO A 206 5.80 -1.96 19.62
CA PRO A 206 4.40 -2.21 19.34
C PRO A 206 3.72 -0.87 19.06
N LEU A 207 3.10 -0.77 17.89
CA LEU A 207 2.35 0.39 17.48
C LEU A 207 1.16 0.56 18.43
N LYS A 208 1.14 1.65 19.18
CA LYS A 208 -0.04 2.03 19.96
C LYS A 208 -1.00 2.75 19.03
N ILE A 209 -2.03 2.04 18.58
CA ILE A 209 -3.15 2.66 17.88
C ILE A 209 -4.01 3.31 18.98
N ALA A 210 -4.01 4.63 19.04
CA ALA A 210 -5.01 5.35 19.82
C ALA A 210 -6.34 5.22 19.06
N ALA A 211 -7.29 4.47 19.61
CA ALA A 211 -8.64 4.45 19.11
C ALA A 211 -9.26 5.82 19.38
N GLY A 212 -9.36 6.65 18.34
CA GLY A 212 -10.19 7.84 18.37
C GLY A 212 -11.66 7.42 18.37
N ASN A 213 -12.49 8.13 19.13
CA ASN A 213 -13.94 7.91 19.22
C ASN A 213 -14.73 8.30 17.96
N ASP A 214 -14.11 8.32 16.80
CA ASP A 214 -14.75 8.65 15.53
C ASP A 214 -14.77 7.45 14.61
N SER A 215 -15.96 7.05 14.22
CA SER A 215 -16.27 5.93 13.32
C SER A 215 -15.75 6.08 11.88
N THR A 216 -14.98 7.11 11.60
CA THR A 216 -14.38 7.42 10.29
C THR A 216 -12.85 7.56 10.34
N GLY A 217 -12.19 7.09 11.40
CA GLY A 217 -10.77 7.28 11.63
C GLY A 217 -9.88 6.58 10.59
N CYS A 218 -9.44 7.31 9.58
CA CYS A 218 -8.25 6.99 8.82
C CYS A 218 -7.03 7.33 9.68
N GLY A 219 -6.46 6.34 10.37
CA GLY A 219 -5.25 6.50 11.16
C GLY A 219 -4.02 6.51 10.26
N ASP A 220 -3.37 7.65 10.14
CA ASP A 220 -2.04 7.77 9.51
C ASP A 220 -0.99 7.15 10.44
N ILE A 221 -0.37 6.07 10.00
CA ILE A 221 0.76 5.45 10.70
C ILE A 221 2.03 6.18 10.25
N ARG A 222 2.53 7.08 11.08
CA ARG A 222 3.87 7.64 10.90
C ARG A 222 4.87 6.85 11.74
N THR A 223 5.87 6.26 11.08
CA THR A 223 7.07 5.77 11.75
C THR A 223 8.02 6.96 11.94
N ASP A 224 8.11 7.48 13.14
CA ASP A 224 9.15 8.44 13.50
C ASP A 224 10.48 7.68 13.63
N ASN A 225 11.32 7.77 12.60
CA ASN A 225 12.73 7.47 12.67
C ASN A 225 13.44 8.69 13.28
N SER A 226 13.28 8.92 14.58
CA SER A 226 14.19 9.80 15.30
C SER A 226 15.51 9.05 15.52
N HIS A 227 16.46 9.28 14.63
CA HIS A 227 17.85 8.97 14.87
C HIS A 227 18.32 9.88 16.02
N ASN A 228 18.49 9.29 17.19
CA ASN A 228 19.16 9.96 18.30
C ASN A 228 20.65 9.66 18.15
N ASP A 229 21.37 10.52 17.43
CA ASP A 229 22.80 10.65 17.56
C ASP A 229 23.07 11.45 18.83
N GLY A 230 23.30 10.77 19.92
CA GLY A 230 23.83 11.34 21.16
C GLY A 230 25.34 11.17 21.22
N PRO A 231 26.06 12.03 21.97
CA PRO A 231 27.51 12.20 21.92
C PRO A 231 28.31 10.98 22.39
#